data_43645e3b2a1aeb453f78df424d9e1ee7
#
_entry.id   43645e3b2a1aeb453f78df424d9e1ee7
#
_cell.length_a   1.000
_cell.length_b   1.000
_cell.length_c   1.000
_cell.angle_alpha   90.00
_cell.angle_beta   90.00
_cell.angle_gamma   90.00
#
_symmetry.space_group_name_H-M   'P 1'
#
loop_
_entity.id
_entity.type
_entity.pdbx_description
1 polymer ?
#
loop_
_entity_poly.entity_id
_entity_poly.type
_entity_poly.pdbx_seq_one_letter_code
_entity_poly.pdbx_strand_id
1 'polypeptide(L)'
;MKIVICGNYGAKNIGDEMILEGLLKSIKSIDPKAEITVLSADPGETSAKHGVTSVPKFPAGLRSLISYIQSKNNSTKKAVQKCDYFILGGGGLFGSLNFHANIIWAIQAFMAYRL
;
A
#
# COMPACT_ATOMS: atom_id res chain seq x y z
N MET A 1 -7.90 -7.24 -13.92
CA MET A 1 -6.62 -7.30 -13.21
C MET A 1 -6.74 -6.52 -11.91
N LYS A 2 -6.39 -7.14 -10.81
CA LYS A 2 -6.46 -6.55 -9.47
C LYS A 2 -5.05 -6.23 -8.99
N ILE A 3 -4.80 -4.96 -8.67
CA ILE A 3 -3.48 -4.46 -8.29
C ILE A 3 -3.57 -3.81 -6.91
N VAL A 4 -2.66 -4.18 -6.03
CA VAL A 4 -2.48 -3.50 -4.74
C VAL A 4 -1.17 -2.73 -4.78
N ILE A 5 -1.22 -1.46 -4.41
CA ILE A 5 -0.05 -0.59 -4.36
C ILE A 5 0.22 -0.22 -2.90
N CYS A 6 1.45 -0.44 -2.46
CA CYS A 6 1.92 -0.10 -1.12
C CYS A 6 3.09 0.88 -1.23
N GLY A 7 3.04 1.93 -0.43
CA GLY A 7 4.10 2.94 -0.37
C GLY A 7 3.82 3.90 0.78
N ASN A 8 4.55 5.01 0.83
CA ASN A 8 4.38 6.00 1.89
C ASN A 8 3.24 6.98 1.59
N TYR A 9 2.07 6.43 1.29
CA TYR A 9 0.89 7.22 0.90
C TYR A 9 0.01 7.52 2.10
N GLY A 10 -0.67 8.68 2.06
CA GLY A 10 -1.50 9.14 3.15
C GLY A 10 -0.73 9.77 4.32
N ALA A 11 0.57 9.93 4.19
CA ALA A 11 1.44 10.53 5.21
C ALA A 11 1.72 12.02 4.94
N LYS A 12 0.96 12.62 4.03
CA LYS A 12 1.08 14.05 3.63
C LYS A 12 2.43 14.42 3.02
N ASN A 13 3.08 13.49 2.36
CA ASN A 13 4.31 13.74 1.61
C ASN A 13 3.96 14.00 0.14
N ILE A 14 4.15 15.24 -0.31
CA ILE A 14 3.79 15.66 -1.68
C ILE A 14 4.52 14.83 -2.73
N GLY A 15 5.80 14.54 -2.52
CA GLY A 15 6.59 13.74 -3.47
C GLY A 15 6.03 12.34 -3.67
N ASP A 16 5.70 11.66 -2.59
CA ASP A 16 5.12 10.32 -2.64
C ASP A 16 3.71 10.34 -3.28
N GLU A 17 2.92 11.36 -2.97
CA GLU A 17 1.59 11.52 -3.58
C GLU A 17 1.67 11.76 -5.08
N MET A 18 2.65 12.51 -5.54
CA MET A 18 2.88 12.73 -6.97
C MET A 18 3.32 11.46 -7.70
N ILE A 19 4.15 10.65 -7.05
CA ILE A 19 4.57 9.35 -7.58
C ILE A 19 3.37 8.43 -7.71
N LEU A 20 2.51 8.38 -6.69
CA LEU A 20 1.27 7.60 -6.74
C LEU A 20 0.39 8.04 -7.90
N GLU A 21 0.18 9.33 -8.08
CA GLU A 21 -0.64 9.85 -9.18
C GLU A 21 -0.10 9.42 -10.54
N GLY A 22 1.20 9.55 -10.75
CA GLY A 22 1.86 9.11 -11.99
C GLY A 22 1.72 7.61 -12.22
N LEU A 23 1.88 6.82 -11.16
CA LEU A 23 1.73 5.37 -11.24
C LEU A 23 0.29 4.97 -11.59
N LEU A 24 -0.69 5.60 -10.96
CA LEU A 24 -2.11 5.36 -11.26
C LEU A 24 -2.44 5.67 -12.72
N LYS A 25 -1.95 6.80 -13.23
CA LYS A 25 -2.15 7.18 -14.63
C LYS A 25 -1.52 6.17 -15.58
N SER A 26 -0.31 5.72 -15.26
CA SER A 26 0.40 4.72 -16.09
C SER A 26 -0.35 3.39 -16.13
N ILE A 27 -0.81 2.90 -15.00
CA ILE A 27 -1.55 1.64 -14.93
C ILE A 27 -2.87 1.75 -15.71
N LYS A 28 -3.62 2.84 -15.53
CA LYS A 28 -4.88 3.04 -16.24
C LYS A 28 -4.69 3.23 -17.73
N SER A 29 -3.55 3.73 -18.17
CA SER A 29 -3.19 3.83 -19.58
C SER A 29 -2.97 2.46 -20.21
N ILE A 30 -2.36 1.52 -19.45
CA ILE A 30 -2.11 0.16 -19.91
C ILE A 30 -3.37 -0.70 -19.83
N ASP A 31 -4.10 -0.62 -18.73
CA ASP A 31 -5.35 -1.37 -18.50
C ASP A 31 -6.40 -0.46 -17.87
N PRO A 32 -7.30 0.15 -18.68
CA PRO A 32 -8.35 1.03 -18.15
C PRO A 32 -9.32 0.35 -17.20
N LYS A 33 -9.39 -0.98 -17.21
CA LYS A 33 -10.27 -1.78 -16.35
C LYS A 33 -9.58 -2.29 -15.10
N ALA A 34 -8.32 -1.94 -14.86
CA ALA A 34 -7.59 -2.37 -13.68
C ALA A 34 -8.30 -1.91 -12.40
N GLU A 35 -8.49 -2.83 -11.48
CA GLU A 35 -9.00 -2.56 -10.14
C GLU A 35 -7.82 -2.29 -9.23
N ILE A 36 -7.64 -1.05 -8.79
CA ILE A 36 -6.49 -0.62 -8.01
C ILE A 36 -6.91 -0.33 -6.58
N THR A 37 -6.20 -0.93 -5.63
CA THR A 37 -6.34 -0.65 -4.20
C THR A 37 -5.02 -0.13 -3.68
N VAL A 38 -5.04 0.99 -2.97
CA VAL A 38 -3.85 1.63 -2.40
C VAL A 38 -3.85 1.44 -0.89
N LEU A 39 -2.76 0.93 -0.35
CA LEU A 39 -2.54 0.86 1.09
C LEU A 39 -2.07 2.23 1.57
N SER A 40 -2.77 2.81 2.54
CA SER A 40 -2.55 4.20 2.95
C SER A 40 -2.60 4.36 4.46
N ALA A 41 -1.85 5.34 4.97
CA ALA A 41 -1.95 5.77 6.36
C ALA A 41 -3.28 6.51 6.64
N ASP A 42 -3.88 7.08 5.60
CA ASP A 42 -5.20 7.73 5.66
C ASP A 42 -6.02 7.32 4.44
N PRO A 43 -6.69 6.15 4.49
CA PRO A 43 -7.45 5.64 3.35
C PRO A 43 -8.53 6.57 2.83
N GLY A 44 -9.23 7.26 3.72
CA GLY A 44 -10.29 8.19 3.34
C GLY A 44 -9.75 9.34 2.50
N GLU A 45 -8.65 9.94 2.90
CA GLU A 45 -8.01 11.03 2.16
C GLU A 45 -7.46 10.53 0.81
N THR A 46 -6.81 9.39 0.80
CA THR A 46 -6.25 8.80 -0.43
C THR A 46 -7.36 8.50 -1.44
N SER A 47 -8.47 7.91 -0.99
CA SER A 47 -9.61 7.65 -1.85
C SER A 47 -10.20 8.94 -2.43
N ALA A 48 -10.38 9.96 -1.60
CA ALA A 48 -10.94 11.24 -2.03
C ALA A 48 -10.01 11.96 -3.02
N LYS A 49 -8.71 11.96 -2.75
CA LYS A 49 -7.72 12.69 -3.54
C LYS A 49 -7.43 12.03 -4.89
N HIS A 50 -7.32 10.72 -4.92
CA HIS A 50 -6.90 9.99 -6.11
C HIS A 50 -8.02 9.23 -6.82
N GLY A 51 -9.22 9.19 -6.24
CA GLY A 51 -10.35 8.48 -6.85
C GLY A 51 -10.16 6.98 -6.95
N VAL A 52 -9.49 6.36 -5.98
CA VAL A 52 -9.20 4.93 -5.94
C VAL A 52 -9.72 4.31 -4.65
N THR A 53 -9.87 2.98 -4.67
CA THR A 53 -10.11 2.22 -3.44
C THR A 53 -8.85 2.27 -2.57
N SER A 54 -9.02 2.52 -1.29
CA SER A 54 -7.89 2.56 -0.36
C SER A 54 -8.24 1.83 0.93
N VAL A 55 -7.26 1.15 1.50
CA VAL A 55 -7.38 0.40 2.75
C VAL A 55 -6.16 0.70 3.62
N PRO A 56 -6.23 0.45 4.93
CA PRO A 56 -5.11 0.70 5.82
C PRO A 56 -3.86 -0.11 5.45
N LYS A 57 -2.69 0.44 5.74
CA LYS A 57 -1.42 -0.28 5.60
C LYS A 57 -1.34 -1.44 6.57
N PHE A 58 -0.42 -2.38 6.29
CA PHE A 58 -0.04 -3.38 7.28
C PHE A 58 0.52 -2.71 8.53
N PRO A 59 0.17 -3.21 9.74
CA PRO A 59 0.72 -2.65 10.96
C PRO A 59 2.22 -2.93 11.10
N ALA A 60 2.97 -1.94 11.58
CA ALA A 60 4.42 -2.03 11.75
C ALA A 60 4.82 -2.47 13.17
N GLY A 61 3.97 -2.27 14.16
CA GLY A 61 4.24 -2.64 15.55
C GLY A 61 3.95 -4.11 15.85
N LEU A 62 4.69 -4.72 16.78
CA LEU A 62 4.52 -6.13 17.13
C LEU A 62 3.11 -6.44 17.65
N ARG A 63 2.57 -5.60 18.53
CA ARG A 63 1.20 -5.77 19.05
C ARG A 63 0.17 -5.67 17.95
N SER A 64 0.32 -4.68 17.07
CA SER A 64 -0.56 -4.48 15.94
C SER A 64 -0.49 -5.64 14.96
N LEU A 65 0.71 -6.21 14.78
CA LEU A 65 0.92 -7.36 13.90
C LEU A 65 0.19 -8.60 14.44
N ILE A 66 0.25 -8.85 15.75
CA ILE A 66 -0.45 -9.97 16.38
C ILE A 66 -1.96 -9.80 16.23
N SER A 67 -2.50 -8.62 16.52
CA SER A 67 -3.92 -8.31 16.31
C SER A 67 -4.33 -8.50 14.86
N TYR A 68 -3.49 -8.10 13.93
CA TYR A 68 -3.72 -8.24 12.50
C TYR A 68 -3.85 -9.71 12.08
N ILE A 69 -2.93 -10.57 12.55
CA ILE A 69 -2.94 -12.00 12.24
C ILE A 69 -4.20 -12.67 12.78
N GLN A 70 -4.67 -12.24 13.96
CA GLN A 70 -5.87 -12.78 14.61
C GLN A 70 -7.17 -12.24 14.01
N SER A 71 -7.14 -11.15 13.29
CA SER A 71 -8.33 -10.53 12.71
C SER A 71 -8.84 -11.32 11.50
N LYS A 72 -10.13 -11.69 11.56
CA LYS A 72 -10.80 -12.39 10.46
C LYS A 72 -11.38 -11.42 9.42
N ASN A 73 -11.72 -10.20 9.83
CA ASN A 73 -12.34 -9.18 8.97
C ASN A 73 -11.39 -8.02 8.70
N ASN A 74 -10.35 -8.29 7.89
CA ASN A 74 -9.35 -7.30 7.56
C ASN A 74 -9.41 -6.97 6.06
N SER A 75 -9.80 -5.74 5.73
CA SER A 75 -9.92 -5.28 4.34
C SER A 75 -8.58 -5.31 3.60
N THR A 76 -7.50 -4.95 4.29
CA THR A 76 -6.15 -4.96 3.73
C THR A 76 -5.71 -6.37 3.38
N LYS A 77 -5.91 -7.31 4.30
CA LYS A 77 -5.59 -8.72 4.09
C LYS A 77 -6.36 -9.29 2.90
N LYS A 78 -7.67 -9.02 2.85
CA LYS A 78 -8.52 -9.48 1.74
C LYS A 78 -8.07 -8.91 0.40
N ALA A 79 -7.75 -7.62 0.35
CA ALA A 79 -7.29 -6.98 -0.87
C ALA A 79 -5.99 -7.61 -1.39
N VAL A 80 -5.03 -7.84 -0.49
CA VAL A 80 -3.74 -8.44 -0.86
C VAL A 80 -3.89 -9.90 -1.27
N GLN A 81 -4.73 -10.68 -0.58
CA GLN A 81 -4.96 -12.08 -0.95
C GLN A 81 -5.61 -12.25 -2.32
N LYS A 82 -6.43 -11.30 -2.73
CA LYS A 82 -7.16 -11.33 -4.00
C LYS A 82 -6.46 -10.63 -5.14
N CYS A 83 -5.34 -9.95 -4.89
CA CYS A 83 -4.67 -9.21 -5.95
C CYS A 83 -3.87 -10.13 -6.89
N ASP A 84 -3.79 -9.72 -8.14
CA ASP A 84 -2.94 -10.36 -9.14
C ASP A 84 -1.50 -9.85 -9.04
N TYR A 85 -1.34 -8.57 -8.70
CA TYR A 85 -0.04 -7.93 -8.54
C TYR A 85 0.01 -7.08 -7.29
N PHE A 86 1.11 -7.18 -6.56
CA PHE A 86 1.42 -6.32 -5.43
C PHE A 86 2.63 -5.46 -5.80
N ILE A 87 2.44 -4.13 -5.80
CA ILE A 87 3.48 -3.18 -6.18
C ILE A 87 3.93 -2.44 -4.93
N LEU A 88 5.20 -2.58 -4.60
CA LEU A 88 5.84 -1.76 -3.57
C LEU A 88 6.45 -0.56 -4.28
N GLY A 89 5.75 0.55 -4.22
CA GLY A 89 6.08 1.74 -4.99
C GLY A 89 6.49 2.92 -4.13
N GLY A 90 7.00 3.94 -4.80
CA GLY A 90 7.38 5.19 -4.18
C GLY A 90 8.89 5.37 -4.07
N GLY A 91 9.34 6.62 -4.22
CA GLY A 91 10.74 6.97 -4.11
C GLY A 91 11.26 6.89 -2.67
N GLY A 92 12.42 6.33 -2.48
CA GLY A 92 13.13 6.39 -1.20
C GLY A 92 12.66 5.47 -0.09
N LEU A 93 11.80 4.48 -0.37
CA LEU A 93 11.36 3.53 0.67
C LEU A 93 12.53 2.79 1.32
N PHE A 94 13.49 2.37 0.51
CA PHE A 94 14.70 1.67 0.97
C PHE A 94 15.96 2.53 0.85
N GLY A 95 15.82 3.78 0.39
CA GLY A 95 16.92 4.72 0.26
C GLY A 95 17.22 5.54 1.50
N SER A 96 16.47 5.34 2.58
CA SER A 96 16.66 6.03 3.84
C SER A 96 17.86 5.48 4.60
N LEU A 97 18.62 6.37 5.26
CA LEU A 97 19.63 5.97 6.24
C LEU A 97 19.00 5.44 7.53
N ASN A 98 17.68 5.55 7.66
CA ASN A 98 16.94 5.07 8.80
C ASN A 98 16.65 3.57 8.68
N PHE A 99 17.38 2.79 9.47
CA PHE A 99 17.23 1.31 9.50
C PHE A 99 15.79 0.87 9.87
N HIS A 100 15.13 1.59 10.78
CA HIS A 100 13.75 1.26 11.17
C HIS A 100 12.76 1.41 10.00
N ALA A 101 12.90 2.46 9.21
CA ALA A 101 12.04 2.67 8.05
C ALA A 101 12.21 1.54 7.04
N ASN A 102 13.44 1.14 6.76
CA ASN A 102 13.73 0.05 5.84
C ASN A 102 13.15 -1.28 6.31
N ILE A 103 13.22 -1.58 7.61
CA ILE A 103 12.63 -2.77 8.20
C ILE A 103 11.12 -2.76 8.08
N ILE A 104 10.46 -1.63 8.32
CA ILE A 104 9.00 -1.49 8.20
C ILE A 104 8.54 -1.88 6.80
N TRP A 105 9.20 -1.37 5.77
CA TRP A 105 8.84 -1.69 4.39
C TRP A 105 9.12 -3.14 4.03
N ALA A 106 10.23 -3.70 4.52
CA ALA A 106 10.56 -5.10 4.32
C ALA A 106 9.52 -6.02 4.97
N ILE A 107 9.04 -5.67 6.17
CA ILE A 107 7.97 -6.41 6.85
C ILE A 107 6.68 -6.37 6.03
N GLN A 108 6.29 -5.22 5.50
CA GLN A 108 5.09 -5.11 4.69
C GLN A 108 5.17 -5.96 3.41
N ALA A 109 6.31 -5.94 2.73
CA ALA A 109 6.54 -6.77 1.56
C ALA A 109 6.48 -8.27 1.91
N PHE A 110 7.09 -8.67 3.03
CA PHE A 110 7.04 -10.05 3.51
C PHE A 110 5.62 -10.49 3.86
N MET A 111 4.86 -9.64 4.53
CA MET A 111 3.46 -9.93 4.87
C MET A 111 2.63 -10.15 3.60
N ALA A 112 2.82 -9.32 2.59
CA ALA A 112 2.14 -9.48 1.32
C ALA A 112 2.49 -10.81 0.65
N TYR A 113 3.76 -11.19 0.68
CA TYR A 113 4.24 -12.46 0.12
C TYR A 113 3.63 -13.67 0.83
N ARG A 114 3.46 -13.58 2.15
CA ARG A 114 2.92 -14.69 2.95
C ARG A 114 1.39 -14.83 2.86
N LEU A 115 0.71 -13.84 2.40
CA LEU A 115 -0.73 -13.86 2.19
C LEU A 115 -1.06 -14.36 0.77
#